data_ea2a7d3d4c7b33c93a5216011e331628
#
_entry.id   ea2a7d3d4c7b33c93a5216011e331628
#
_cell.length_a   1.000
_cell.length_b   1.000
_cell.length_c   1.000
_cell.angle_alpha   90.00
_cell.angle_beta   90.00
_cell.angle_gamma   90.00
#
_symmetry.space_group_name_H-M   'P 1'
#
loop_
_entity.id
_entity.type
_entity.pdbx_description
1 polymer ?
#
loop_
_entity_poly.entity_id
_entity_poly.type
_entity_poly.pdbx_seq_one_letter_code
_entity_poly.pdbx_strand_id
1 'polypeptide(L)'
;NGTPVLGLANFPKLKRFYMNVNKTTAYVYENGNKRRLKVNRTVDFKNIKVAAAFHGWLPIKKQLKIKSFIKKMQFPCFDALTYAQLADGRLDIVVQCANKIWDIHALIPIINAAGGIVTTWENKNPKIAGNIVVSNNLKNHKKILKLLQPAIR
;
A
#
# COMPACT_ATOMS: atom_id res chain seq x y z
N ASN A 1 -15.63 -16.47 -3.40
CA ASN A 1 -15.65 -15.19 -2.65
C ASN A 1 -14.76 -14.10 -3.26
N GLY A 2 -13.85 -14.39 -4.22
CA GLY A 2 -13.01 -13.42 -4.93
C GLY A 2 -12.03 -12.64 -4.05
N THR A 3 -11.68 -13.12 -2.85
CA THR A 3 -10.64 -12.53 -2.00
C THR A 3 -9.33 -13.27 -2.22
N PRO A 4 -8.23 -12.59 -2.62
CA PRO A 4 -6.93 -13.22 -2.78
C PRO A 4 -6.43 -13.78 -1.45
N VAL A 5 -5.98 -15.04 -1.45
CA VAL A 5 -5.46 -15.71 -0.23
C VAL A 5 -3.95 -15.95 -0.30
N LEU A 6 -3.42 -16.14 -1.50
CA LEU A 6 -1.99 -16.25 -1.78
C LEU A 6 -1.62 -15.26 -2.87
N GLY A 7 -0.45 -14.68 -2.77
CA GLY A 7 0.11 -13.75 -3.74
C GLY A 7 1.61 -13.92 -3.90
N LEU A 8 2.07 -13.67 -5.10
CA LEU A 8 3.48 -13.59 -5.44
C LEU A 8 3.69 -12.37 -6.33
N ALA A 9 4.64 -11.52 -5.97
CA ALA A 9 5.07 -10.37 -6.75
C ALA A 9 6.58 -10.51 -7.04
N ASN A 10 6.91 -10.70 -8.32
CA ASN A 10 8.28 -10.91 -8.76
C ASN A 10 8.83 -9.65 -9.45
N PHE A 11 10.02 -9.23 -9.05
CA PHE A 11 10.78 -8.10 -9.60
C PHE A 11 12.13 -8.61 -10.13
N PRO A 12 12.17 -9.19 -11.35
CA PRO A 12 13.35 -9.91 -11.86
C PRO A 12 14.61 -9.06 -11.92
N LYS A 13 14.51 -7.79 -12.36
CA LYS A 13 15.65 -6.87 -12.41
C LYS A 13 16.26 -6.57 -11.04
N LEU A 14 15.45 -6.66 -9.99
CA LEU A 14 15.91 -6.49 -8.60
C LEU A 14 16.36 -7.82 -7.98
N LYS A 15 16.28 -8.95 -8.73
CA LYS A 15 16.51 -10.32 -8.22
C LYS A 15 15.76 -10.56 -6.91
N ARG A 16 14.50 -10.10 -6.87
CA ARG A 16 13.69 -10.09 -5.66
C ARG A 16 12.25 -10.50 -5.95
N PHE A 17 11.68 -11.35 -5.11
CA PHE A 17 10.25 -11.60 -5.10
C PHE A 17 9.69 -11.64 -3.68
N TYR A 18 8.41 -11.32 -3.59
CA TYR A 18 7.63 -11.26 -2.35
C TYR A 18 6.50 -12.26 -2.42
N MET A 19 6.25 -13.01 -1.35
CA MET A 19 5.10 -13.91 -1.29
C MET A 19 4.62 -14.10 0.14
N ASN A 20 3.31 -14.33 0.32
CA ASN A 20 2.81 -14.87 1.57
C ASN A 20 2.70 -16.41 1.48
N VAL A 21 2.86 -17.09 2.60
CA VAL A 21 2.70 -18.55 2.72
C VAL A 21 1.42 -18.92 3.47
N ASN A 22 0.88 -17.98 4.24
CA ASN A 22 -0.40 -18.08 4.92
C ASN A 22 -0.91 -16.67 5.28
N LYS A 23 -2.00 -16.58 6.04
CA LYS A 23 -2.65 -15.29 6.39
C LYS A 23 -1.81 -14.37 7.29
N THR A 24 -0.76 -14.87 7.93
CA THR A 24 0.02 -14.15 8.95
C THR A 24 1.53 -14.14 8.67
N THR A 25 1.94 -14.74 7.57
CA THR A 25 3.37 -14.91 7.27
C THR A 25 3.65 -14.65 5.80
N ALA A 26 4.51 -13.68 5.54
CA ALA A 26 5.02 -13.36 4.22
C ALA A 26 6.54 -13.19 4.25
N TYR A 27 7.17 -13.41 3.11
CA TYR A 27 8.62 -13.35 2.93
C TYR A 27 9.01 -12.54 1.71
N VAL A 28 10.20 -11.94 1.77
CA VAL A 28 10.96 -11.51 0.61
C VAL A 28 12.12 -12.49 0.40
N TYR A 29 12.35 -12.84 -0.86
CA TYR A 29 13.50 -13.59 -1.32
C TYR A 29 14.35 -12.66 -2.19
N GLU A 30 15.61 -12.48 -1.83
CA GLU A 30 16.53 -11.56 -2.48
C GLU A 30 17.94 -12.15 -2.50
N ASN A 31 18.52 -12.31 -3.69
CA ASN A 31 19.89 -12.85 -3.86
C ASN A 31 20.11 -14.20 -3.10
N GLY A 32 19.14 -15.11 -3.18
CA GLY A 32 19.20 -16.40 -2.49
C GLY A 32 18.85 -16.37 -0.99
N ASN A 33 18.71 -15.20 -0.40
CA ASN A 33 18.35 -15.06 1.02
C ASN A 33 16.84 -14.90 1.19
N LYS A 34 16.31 -15.44 2.29
CA LYS A 34 14.91 -15.36 2.69
C LYS A 34 14.77 -14.55 3.97
N ARG A 35 13.90 -13.54 3.97
CA ARG A 35 13.61 -12.72 5.14
C ARG A 35 12.10 -12.55 5.31
N ARG A 36 11.63 -12.68 6.56
CA ARG A 36 10.22 -12.45 6.89
C ARG A 36 9.85 -10.96 6.73
N LEU A 37 8.72 -10.73 6.09
CA LEU A 37 8.15 -9.39 5.95
C LEU A 37 7.45 -8.96 7.23
N LYS A 38 7.60 -7.68 7.57
CA LYS A 38 6.92 -7.06 8.70
C LYS A 38 6.83 -5.56 8.48
N VAL A 39 5.62 -5.01 8.49
CA VAL A 39 5.40 -3.56 8.43
C VAL A 39 5.94 -2.87 9.70
N ASN A 40 6.32 -1.61 9.59
CA ASN A 40 6.74 -0.80 10.74
C ASN A 40 5.53 -0.28 11.51
N ARG A 41 5.08 -1.02 12.54
CA ARG A 41 3.87 -0.71 13.30
C ARG A 41 4.01 0.43 14.31
N THR A 42 5.23 0.78 14.69
CA THR A 42 5.51 1.67 15.83
C THR A 42 5.68 3.14 15.44
N VAL A 43 5.74 3.45 14.14
CA VAL A 43 5.97 4.81 13.68
C VAL A 43 4.78 5.73 13.99
N ASP A 44 5.08 6.88 14.57
CA ASP A 44 4.10 7.93 14.78
C ASP A 44 3.71 8.62 13.47
N PHE A 45 2.47 9.12 13.41
CA PHE A 45 1.93 9.81 12.24
C PHE A 45 2.74 11.04 11.80
N LYS A 46 3.48 11.66 12.71
CA LYS A 46 4.38 12.79 12.39
C LYS A 46 5.55 12.36 11.50
N ASN A 47 6.06 11.15 11.70
CA ASN A 47 7.29 10.63 11.09
C ASN A 47 7.03 9.56 10.02
N ILE A 48 5.78 9.42 9.56
CA ILE A 48 5.43 8.42 8.54
C ILE A 48 6.12 8.69 7.20
N LYS A 49 6.54 7.64 6.54
CA LYS A 49 7.06 7.63 5.17
C LYS A 49 5.93 7.38 4.19
N VAL A 50 5.58 8.38 3.40
CA VAL A 50 4.43 8.36 2.50
C VAL A 50 4.88 8.37 1.05
N ALA A 51 4.45 7.36 0.28
CA ALA A 51 4.49 7.36 -1.17
C ALA A 51 3.07 7.47 -1.74
N ALA A 52 2.89 8.26 -2.78
CA ALA A 52 1.59 8.36 -3.44
C ALA A 52 1.73 8.68 -4.92
N ALA A 53 0.77 8.21 -5.71
CA ALA A 53 0.62 8.55 -7.11
C ALA A 53 -0.87 8.66 -7.49
N PHE A 54 -1.19 9.71 -8.22
CA PHE A 54 -2.55 9.93 -8.72
C PHE A 54 -2.70 9.60 -10.19
N HIS A 55 -1.59 9.33 -10.90
CA HIS A 55 -1.52 8.89 -12.30
C HIS A 55 -2.41 9.72 -13.27
N GLY A 56 -2.59 11.01 -13.00
CA GLY A 56 -3.49 11.87 -13.77
C GLY A 56 -5.00 11.65 -13.51
N TRP A 57 -5.38 10.66 -12.71
CA TRP A 57 -6.78 10.30 -12.47
C TRP A 57 -7.47 11.13 -11.38
N LEU A 58 -6.71 11.85 -10.56
CA LEU A 58 -7.28 12.76 -9.57
C LEU A 58 -7.23 14.20 -10.08
N PRO A 59 -8.37 14.82 -10.41
CA PRO A 59 -8.41 16.19 -10.89
C PRO A 59 -7.78 17.19 -9.92
N ILE A 60 -7.14 18.23 -10.43
CA ILE A 60 -6.48 19.28 -9.62
C ILE A 60 -7.40 19.84 -8.53
N LYS A 61 -8.67 20.12 -8.87
CA LYS A 61 -9.68 20.59 -7.89
C LYS A 61 -9.83 19.66 -6.68
N LYS A 62 -9.75 18.34 -6.90
CA LYS A 62 -9.79 17.33 -5.82
C LYS A 62 -8.46 17.23 -5.07
N GLN A 63 -7.32 17.37 -5.76
CA GLN A 63 -6.01 17.43 -5.13
C GLN A 63 -5.91 18.61 -4.16
N LEU A 64 -6.43 19.77 -4.54
CA LEU A 64 -6.48 20.96 -3.67
C LEU A 64 -7.27 20.73 -2.39
N LYS A 65 -8.33 19.91 -2.44
CA LYS A 65 -9.09 19.52 -1.24
C LYS A 65 -8.29 18.66 -0.25
N ILE A 66 -7.28 17.93 -0.72
CA ILE A 66 -6.45 17.04 0.09
C ILE A 66 -5.00 17.54 0.24
N LYS A 67 -4.78 18.86 0.12
CA LYS A 67 -3.44 19.46 0.22
C LYS A 67 -2.69 19.07 1.50
N SER A 68 -3.40 18.84 2.61
CA SER A 68 -2.79 18.38 3.87
C SER A 68 -2.23 16.97 3.80
N PHE A 69 -2.80 16.09 2.96
CA PHE A 69 -2.23 14.80 2.63
C PHE A 69 -1.04 14.96 1.68
N ILE A 70 -1.21 15.76 0.59
CA ILE A 70 -0.16 15.95 -0.42
C ILE A 70 1.13 16.45 0.21
N LYS A 71 1.07 17.35 1.20
CA LYS A 71 2.25 17.81 1.96
C LYS A 71 3.01 16.72 2.71
N LYS A 72 2.43 15.53 2.86
CA LYS A 72 3.06 14.37 3.51
C LYS A 72 3.74 13.43 2.53
N MET A 73 3.53 13.62 1.22
CA MET A 73 4.16 12.79 0.19
C MET A 73 5.67 13.10 0.15
N GLN A 74 6.49 12.07 0.26
CA GLN A 74 7.95 12.20 0.36
C GLN A 74 8.70 11.30 -0.63
N PHE A 75 8.05 10.23 -1.07
CA PHE A 75 8.68 9.21 -1.90
C PHE A 75 7.94 9.03 -3.22
N PRO A 76 8.67 8.73 -4.30
CA PRO A 76 8.06 8.35 -5.56
C PRO A 76 7.30 7.04 -5.42
N CYS A 77 6.31 6.84 -6.29
CA CYS A 77 5.53 5.62 -6.35
C CYS A 77 5.91 4.81 -7.59
N PHE A 78 6.29 3.57 -7.38
CA PHE A 78 6.68 2.61 -8.41
C PHE A 78 5.68 1.44 -8.43
N ASP A 79 4.41 1.76 -8.58
CA ASP A 79 3.28 0.81 -8.68
C ASP A 79 3.39 -0.37 -7.67
N ALA A 80 3.38 -1.61 -8.16
CA ALA A 80 3.43 -2.81 -7.34
C ALA A 80 4.65 -2.87 -6.39
N LEU A 81 5.81 -2.36 -6.80
CA LEU A 81 7.01 -2.33 -5.96
C LEU A 81 6.80 -1.48 -4.69
N THR A 82 6.09 -0.36 -4.81
CA THR A 82 5.82 0.52 -3.67
C THR A 82 4.98 -0.16 -2.60
N TYR A 83 3.98 -0.94 -3.00
CA TYR A 83 3.19 -1.77 -2.08
C TYR A 83 4.05 -2.85 -1.40
N ALA A 84 4.94 -3.50 -2.15
CA ALA A 84 5.88 -4.48 -1.60
C ALA A 84 6.86 -3.85 -0.59
N GLN A 85 7.32 -2.62 -0.85
CA GLN A 85 8.17 -1.85 0.06
C GLN A 85 7.46 -1.50 1.38
N LEU A 86 6.14 -1.25 1.35
CA LEU A 86 5.37 -1.08 2.58
C LEU A 86 5.30 -2.39 3.38
N ALA A 87 5.03 -3.52 2.73
CA ALA A 87 5.03 -4.83 3.39
C ALA A 87 6.40 -5.16 4.01
N ASP A 88 7.48 -4.61 3.44
CA ASP A 88 8.86 -4.73 3.92
C ASP A 88 9.24 -3.71 5.02
N GLY A 89 8.31 -2.86 5.44
CA GLY A 89 8.53 -1.84 6.46
C GLY A 89 9.38 -0.64 6.02
N ARG A 90 9.66 -0.50 4.71
CA ARG A 90 10.42 0.64 4.15
C ARG A 90 9.56 1.88 3.98
N LEU A 91 8.26 1.71 3.79
CA LEU A 91 7.24 2.74 3.73
C LEU A 91 6.15 2.47 4.78
N ASP A 92 5.45 3.50 5.18
CA ASP A 92 4.39 3.41 6.18
C ASP A 92 2.99 3.58 5.58
N ILE A 93 2.88 4.39 4.54
CA ILE A 93 1.64 4.69 3.82
C ILE A 93 1.91 4.67 2.31
N VAL A 94 1.02 4.02 1.57
CA VAL A 94 0.96 4.10 0.10
C VAL A 94 -0.45 4.46 -0.32
N VAL A 95 -0.58 5.48 -1.18
CA VAL A 95 -1.87 5.94 -1.72
C VAL A 95 -1.77 6.03 -3.24
N GLN A 96 -2.63 5.31 -3.93
CA GLN A 96 -2.69 5.34 -5.39
C GLN A 96 -4.12 5.46 -5.89
N CYS A 97 -4.29 6.10 -7.05
CA CYS A 97 -5.54 6.18 -7.78
C CYS A 97 -5.59 5.16 -8.92
N ALA A 98 -6.83 4.79 -9.30
CA ALA A 98 -7.14 4.04 -10.53
C ALA A 98 -6.41 2.70 -10.70
N ASN A 99 -6.04 2.04 -9.58
CA ASN A 99 -5.46 0.70 -9.64
C ASN A 99 -6.40 -0.27 -10.36
N LYS A 100 -5.83 -1.15 -11.15
CA LYS A 100 -6.49 -2.32 -11.71
C LYS A 100 -6.27 -3.53 -10.81
N ILE A 101 -7.02 -4.58 -11.01
CA ILE A 101 -6.92 -5.81 -10.20
C ILE A 101 -5.51 -6.42 -10.24
N TRP A 102 -4.84 -6.35 -11.38
CA TRP A 102 -3.47 -6.87 -11.56
C TRP A 102 -2.39 -6.01 -10.88
N ASP A 103 -2.67 -4.77 -10.51
CA ASP A 103 -1.71 -3.90 -9.80
C ASP A 103 -1.63 -4.23 -8.30
N ILE A 104 -2.70 -4.75 -7.71
CA ILE A 104 -2.81 -4.86 -6.25
C ILE A 104 -3.20 -6.25 -5.72
N HIS A 105 -3.93 -7.09 -6.48
CA HIS A 105 -4.50 -8.32 -5.94
C HIS A 105 -3.46 -9.29 -5.39
N ALA A 106 -2.33 -9.47 -6.08
CA ALA A 106 -1.23 -10.32 -5.60
C ALA A 106 -0.59 -9.76 -4.31
N LEU A 107 -0.65 -8.43 -4.11
CA LEU A 107 -0.01 -7.75 -2.98
C LEU A 107 -0.92 -7.69 -1.75
N ILE A 108 -2.24 -7.73 -1.91
CA ILE A 108 -3.18 -7.72 -0.77
C ILE A 108 -2.83 -8.79 0.27
N PRO A 109 -2.74 -10.10 -0.07
CA PRO A 109 -2.42 -11.12 0.92
C PRO A 109 -1.00 -10.99 1.48
N ILE A 110 -0.03 -10.51 0.69
CA ILE A 110 1.35 -10.26 1.14
C ILE A 110 1.36 -9.15 2.21
N ILE A 111 0.70 -8.03 1.94
CA ILE A 111 0.62 -6.88 2.84
C ILE A 111 -0.09 -7.27 4.15
N ASN A 112 -1.24 -7.95 4.04
CA ASN A 112 -2.00 -8.40 5.20
C ASN A 112 -1.18 -9.37 6.07
N ALA A 113 -0.48 -10.33 5.46
CA ALA A 113 0.38 -11.28 6.15
C ALA A 113 1.60 -10.61 6.80
N ALA A 114 2.09 -9.49 6.24
CA ALA A 114 3.13 -8.65 6.86
C ALA A 114 2.57 -7.77 8.01
N GLY A 115 1.25 -7.72 8.17
CA GLY A 115 0.55 -6.96 9.21
C GLY A 115 0.12 -5.57 8.80
N GLY A 116 0.14 -5.24 7.50
CA GLY A 116 -0.43 -4.02 6.94
C GLY A 116 -1.94 -4.09 6.75
N ILE A 117 -2.52 -2.99 6.33
CA ILE A 117 -3.96 -2.83 6.08
C ILE A 117 -4.14 -2.27 4.67
N VAL A 118 -5.02 -2.91 3.88
CA VAL A 118 -5.36 -2.48 2.51
C VAL A 118 -6.85 -2.23 2.42
N THR A 119 -7.24 -1.02 1.99
CA THR A 119 -8.63 -0.68 1.68
C THR A 119 -8.72 0.23 0.45
N THR A 120 -9.94 0.46 -0.04
CA THR A 120 -10.19 1.62 -0.89
C THR A 120 -10.16 2.91 -0.05
N TRP A 121 -10.16 4.07 -0.72
CA TRP A 121 -10.24 5.37 -0.03
C TRP A 121 -11.55 5.52 0.78
N GLU A 122 -12.62 4.81 0.38
CA GLU A 122 -13.92 4.76 1.06
C GLU A 122 -13.93 3.75 2.23
N ASN A 123 -12.77 3.22 2.60
CA ASN A 123 -12.60 2.19 3.64
C ASN A 123 -13.36 0.88 3.35
N LYS A 124 -13.46 0.51 2.08
CA LYS A 124 -14.10 -0.73 1.64
C LYS A 124 -13.05 -1.78 1.26
N ASN A 125 -13.49 -3.03 1.12
CA ASN A 125 -12.64 -4.10 0.61
C ASN A 125 -12.18 -3.76 -0.83
N PRO A 126 -10.88 -3.82 -1.15
CA PRO A 126 -10.31 -3.46 -2.46
C PRO A 126 -10.54 -4.53 -3.55
N LYS A 127 -11.63 -5.27 -3.47
CA LYS A 127 -11.96 -6.42 -4.34
C LYS A 127 -11.94 -6.10 -5.83
N ILE A 128 -12.35 -4.89 -6.20
CA ILE A 128 -12.38 -4.40 -7.60
C ILE A 128 -11.24 -3.40 -7.87
N ALA A 129 -10.27 -3.29 -6.97
CA ALA A 129 -9.21 -2.29 -7.01
C ALA A 129 -9.72 -0.83 -6.99
N GLY A 130 -9.23 0.07 -7.83
CA GLY A 130 -9.63 1.49 -7.85
C GLY A 130 -8.69 2.38 -7.03
N ASN A 131 -9.22 3.29 -6.22
CA ASN A 131 -8.41 4.16 -5.39
C ASN A 131 -8.03 3.43 -4.09
N ILE A 132 -6.76 3.12 -3.93
CA ILE A 132 -6.25 2.25 -2.86
C ILE A 132 -5.44 3.05 -1.84
N VAL A 133 -5.61 2.70 -0.59
CA VAL A 133 -4.75 3.12 0.51
C VAL A 133 -4.23 1.90 1.27
N VAL A 134 -2.92 1.88 1.49
CA VAL A 134 -2.24 0.86 2.29
C VAL A 134 -1.54 1.53 3.45
N SER A 135 -1.58 0.92 4.62
CA SER A 135 -1.02 1.50 5.85
C SER A 135 -0.39 0.43 6.75
N ASN A 136 0.61 0.86 7.50
CA ASN A 136 1.37 0.04 8.43
C ASN A 136 0.61 -0.32 9.73
N ASN A 137 -0.40 0.47 10.13
CA ASN A 137 -1.21 0.23 11.32
C ASN A 137 -2.58 0.93 11.23
N LEU A 138 -3.53 0.51 12.07
CA LEU A 138 -4.90 1.01 12.07
C LEU A 138 -5.00 2.50 12.45
N LYS A 139 -4.15 2.98 13.38
CA LYS A 139 -4.15 4.39 13.82
C LYS A 139 -3.80 5.32 12.65
N ASN A 140 -2.73 4.99 11.92
CA ASN A 140 -2.29 5.76 10.77
C ASN A 140 -3.27 5.63 9.60
N HIS A 141 -3.84 4.42 9.39
CA HIS A 141 -4.85 4.18 8.36
C HIS A 141 -6.06 5.10 8.51
N LYS A 142 -6.67 5.14 9.71
CA LYS A 142 -7.81 6.02 10.00
C LYS A 142 -7.49 7.51 9.77
N LYS A 143 -6.27 7.95 10.11
CA LYS A 143 -5.86 9.34 9.90
C LYS A 143 -5.70 9.67 8.42
N ILE A 144 -5.11 8.77 7.61
CA ILE A 144 -4.97 8.97 6.17
C ILE A 144 -6.34 8.98 5.48
N LEU A 145 -7.23 8.04 5.81
CA LEU A 145 -8.60 8.04 5.27
C LEU A 145 -9.31 9.37 5.53
N LYS A 146 -9.18 9.92 6.75
CA LYS A 146 -9.74 11.23 7.09
C LYS A 146 -9.17 12.36 6.21
N LEU A 147 -7.87 12.33 5.90
CA LEU A 147 -7.24 13.33 5.03
C LEU A 147 -7.66 13.19 3.56
N LEU A 148 -7.98 11.97 3.09
CA LEU A 148 -8.40 11.70 1.71
C LEU A 148 -9.90 11.95 1.49
N GLN A 149 -10.72 11.93 2.54
CA GLN A 149 -12.18 12.05 2.46
C GLN A 149 -12.70 13.25 1.65
N PRO A 150 -12.07 14.47 1.71
CA PRO A 150 -12.53 15.60 0.90
C PRO A 150 -12.41 15.39 -0.61
N ALA A 151 -11.58 14.47 -1.09
CA ALA A 151 -11.46 14.15 -2.51
C ALA A 151 -12.48 13.11 -3.00
N ILE A 152 -13.12 12.38 -2.09
CA ILE A 152 -14.13 11.34 -2.39
C ILE A 152 -15.50 12.01 -2.67
N ARG A 153 -15.77 13.10 -1.98
CA ARG A 153 -17.01 13.90 -2.08
C ARG A 153 -17.06 14.80 -3.30
#